data_fdf9a5df24ff2e92862e309ddfce8d08
#
_entry.id   fdf9a5df24ff2e92862e309ddfce8d08
#
_cell.length_a   1.000
_cell.length_b   1.000
_cell.length_c   1.000
_cell.angle_alpha   90.00
_cell.angle_beta   90.00
_cell.angle_gamma   90.00
#
_symmetry.space_group_name_H-M   'P 1'
#
loop_
_entity.id
_entity.type
_entity.pdbx_description
1 polymer ?
#
loop_
_entity_poly.entity_id
_entity_poly.type
_entity_poly.pdbx_seq_one_letter_code
_entity_poly.pdbx_strand_id
1 'polypeptide(L)'
;MSSRPCCLLAIGAALFLGPRSSVLLAQEPRGKAVYDKWCAGCHGDTGAGDGSAQAFMLPRPRDFTKGVYQIRTTASGELPTDVDLRHVIDEGMPGTAMPGWRERLTDAQREDVIAYIKSFSQFFTGAAPTAIDVGSAPGTSDEAIAEGRRVYDQLECFKCHGQDGRGDGTSAPTLTDDWDQPIFAADLHASWRFNGGSSVEDIYRRLRTGLDGTPMPSFSDVIDSKIITDEQLWRVAQYVRSLSPEEPPAVREVIRAHLTSESLPSGPADTAWAHAEAYYIPLVGQIIVKPRWFAPAVDGVWVQAMHDGSRLALRLAWTDRSRSPDPAWDEWLARIRAAMTDVDGPLASSQGPDLLAVQFSPRSGEAEPPFFLGGSTRRPAHMWRWSSAPDAVTSGTATGLGQFTADAGAPQLTHAARFEKGEWQVQITRALVPADTTRAPSFVTARALPIAFFVADGSNGEDAVRGAVSAWYAVYLDVATPTRVYVAPGLTMLLTAGLGLMLVRQAQRRERSSERSNPEG
;
A
#
# COMPACT_ATOMS: atom_id res chain seq x y z
N MET A 1 72.51 -2.62 81.51
CA MET A 1 73.15 -1.31 81.59
C MET A 1 72.76 -0.59 80.32
N SER A 2 72.31 0.61 80.37
CA SER A 2 71.97 1.57 79.35
C SER A 2 70.61 1.36 78.66
N SER A 3 69.63 2.03 79.15
CA SER A 3 68.33 2.31 78.67
C SER A 3 68.29 3.36 77.62
N ARG A 4 67.57 3.16 76.48
CA ARG A 4 67.24 4.21 75.54
C ARG A 4 65.75 4.42 75.46
N PRO A 5 65.23 5.66 75.51
CA PRO A 5 63.80 5.92 75.32
C PRO A 5 63.43 6.04 73.84
N CYS A 6 62.27 5.52 73.54
CA CYS A 6 61.66 5.57 72.16
C CYS A 6 60.83 6.85 72.06
N CYS A 7 61.21 7.76 71.11
CA CYS A 7 60.39 8.91 70.72
C CYS A 7 59.35 8.50 69.67
N LEU A 8 58.07 8.64 70.03
CA LEU A 8 56.93 8.55 69.14
C LEU A 8 56.73 9.89 68.43
N LEU A 9 56.96 9.91 67.09
CA LEU A 9 56.59 11.02 66.21
C LEU A 9 55.13 10.76 65.73
N ALA A 10 54.22 11.63 66.13
CA ALA A 10 52.86 11.66 65.60
C ALA A 10 52.86 12.46 64.30
N ILE A 11 52.66 11.78 63.17
CA ILE A 11 52.44 12.42 61.85
C ILE A 11 50.97 12.73 61.72
N GLY A 12 50.60 14.02 61.84
CA GLY A 12 49.25 14.50 61.54
C GLY A 12 48.98 14.48 60.04
N ALA A 13 48.10 13.59 59.59
CA ALA A 13 47.60 13.61 58.23
C ALA A 13 46.54 14.70 58.07
N ALA A 14 46.89 15.83 57.46
CA ALA A 14 45.96 16.86 57.03
C ALA A 14 45.19 16.36 55.78
N LEU A 15 43.94 15.96 55.97
CA LEU A 15 43.00 15.70 54.87
C LEU A 15 42.66 17.01 54.15
N PHE A 16 43.28 17.27 52.99
CA PHE A 16 42.85 18.31 52.07
C PHE A 16 41.54 17.85 51.43
N LEU A 17 40.39 18.30 51.93
CA LEU A 17 39.09 18.31 51.25
C LEU A 17 39.13 19.43 50.21
N GLY A 18 39.67 19.12 49.03
CA GLY A 18 39.52 19.99 47.84
C GLY A 18 38.03 19.99 47.40
N PRO A 19 37.54 21.12 46.87
CA PRO A 19 36.17 21.15 46.34
C PRO A 19 36.06 20.10 45.21
N ARG A 20 35.18 19.09 45.45
CA ARG A 20 34.74 18.19 44.38
C ARG A 20 33.97 19.06 43.40
N SER A 21 34.61 19.48 42.30
CA SER A 21 33.88 19.96 41.11
C SER A 21 32.98 18.81 40.66
N SER A 22 31.71 18.88 41.02
CA SER A 22 30.69 18.08 40.40
C SER A 22 30.65 18.50 38.93
N VAL A 23 31.30 17.74 38.06
CA VAL A 23 31.05 17.83 36.63
C VAL A 23 29.58 17.45 36.50
N LEU A 24 28.71 18.44 36.37
CA LEU A 24 27.36 18.26 35.90
C LEU A 24 27.51 17.66 34.50
N LEU A 25 27.49 16.33 34.41
CA LEU A 25 27.23 15.66 33.14
C LEU A 25 25.90 16.22 32.65
N ALA A 26 25.94 17.05 31.61
CA ALA A 26 24.73 17.54 30.98
C ALA A 26 23.88 16.29 30.68
N GLN A 27 22.72 16.21 31.32
CA GLN A 27 21.81 15.10 31.11
C GLN A 27 21.40 15.14 29.64
N GLU A 28 21.62 14.05 28.91
CA GLU A 28 21.23 14.00 27.48
C GLU A 28 19.77 14.38 27.33
N PRO A 29 19.42 15.15 26.28
CA PRO A 29 18.03 15.55 26.05
C PRO A 29 17.13 14.31 26.02
N ARG A 30 15.99 14.39 26.68
CA ARG A 30 14.97 13.35 26.61
C ARG A 30 14.61 13.13 25.12
N GLY A 31 14.37 11.89 24.74
CA GLY A 31 14.06 11.52 23.36
C GLY A 31 15.27 11.31 22.44
N LYS A 32 16.46 11.86 22.78
CA LYS A 32 17.66 11.68 21.94
C LYS A 32 17.99 10.21 21.69
N ALA A 33 18.02 9.38 22.71
CA ALA A 33 18.31 7.95 22.56
C ALA A 33 17.28 7.20 21.70
N VAL A 34 16.01 7.61 21.75
CA VAL A 34 14.96 7.07 20.87
C VAL A 34 15.17 7.52 19.43
N TYR A 35 15.44 8.80 19.24
CA TYR A 35 15.72 9.40 17.94
C TYR A 35 16.94 8.77 17.26
N ASP A 36 18.07 8.68 17.95
CA ASP A 36 19.31 8.10 17.42
C ASP A 36 19.11 6.65 16.97
N LYS A 37 18.31 5.90 17.73
CA LYS A 37 18.06 4.49 17.43
C LYS A 37 17.10 4.26 16.26
N TRP A 38 16.05 5.08 16.13
CA TRP A 38 14.94 4.77 15.25
C TRP A 38 14.70 5.79 14.14
N CYS A 39 15.20 7.02 14.27
CA CYS A 39 14.88 8.14 13.38
C CYS A 39 16.09 8.66 12.61
N ALA A 40 17.26 8.74 13.25
CA ALA A 40 18.47 9.37 12.70
C ALA A 40 18.95 8.71 11.41
N GLY A 41 18.75 7.39 11.23
CA GLY A 41 19.13 6.69 10.00
C GLY A 41 18.50 7.26 8.73
N CYS A 42 17.31 7.85 8.85
CA CYS A 42 16.59 8.52 7.75
C CYS A 42 16.71 10.05 7.88
N HIS A 43 16.42 10.59 9.07
CA HIS A 43 16.31 12.05 9.28
C HIS A 43 17.63 12.75 9.62
N GLY A 44 18.76 12.02 9.75
CA GLY A 44 20.07 12.56 10.10
C GLY A 44 20.21 12.87 11.60
N ASP A 45 21.46 12.96 12.06
CA ASP A 45 21.77 13.20 13.48
C ASP A 45 21.34 14.61 13.94
N THR A 46 21.28 15.55 13.00
CA THR A 46 20.88 16.95 13.22
C THR A 46 19.45 17.25 12.80
N GLY A 47 18.69 16.24 12.37
CA GLY A 47 17.33 16.40 11.89
C GLY A 47 17.19 17.05 10.51
N ALA A 48 18.29 17.15 9.74
CA ALA A 48 18.32 17.81 8.42
C ALA A 48 17.77 16.95 7.27
N GLY A 49 17.26 15.75 7.54
CA GLY A 49 16.75 14.84 6.50
C GLY A 49 17.85 14.13 5.71
N ASP A 50 19.10 14.21 6.15
CA ASP A 50 20.32 13.76 5.47
C ASP A 50 20.88 12.44 6.02
N GLY A 51 20.06 11.64 6.68
CA GLY A 51 20.45 10.33 7.20
C GLY A 51 20.95 9.39 6.10
N SER A 52 21.74 8.39 6.48
CA SER A 52 22.39 7.45 5.55
C SER A 52 21.43 6.70 4.62
N ALA A 53 20.16 6.58 4.98
CA ALA A 53 19.13 5.96 4.16
C ALA A 53 18.46 6.93 3.17
N GLN A 54 18.71 8.25 3.28
CA GLN A 54 18.05 9.28 2.49
C GLN A 54 18.18 9.08 0.98
N ALA A 55 19.37 8.66 0.50
CA ALA A 55 19.60 8.43 -0.92
C ALA A 55 18.68 7.37 -1.55
N PHE A 56 18.14 6.46 -0.74
CA PHE A 56 17.25 5.38 -1.17
C PHE A 56 15.76 5.71 -1.04
N MET A 57 15.39 6.93 -0.67
CA MET A 57 14.01 7.31 -0.38
C MET A 57 13.50 8.38 -1.31
N LEU A 58 12.27 8.18 -1.78
CA LEU A 58 11.50 9.21 -2.48
C LEU A 58 10.02 9.00 -2.11
N PRO A 59 9.36 10.02 -1.51
CA PRO A 59 9.90 11.34 -1.13
C PRO A 59 11.02 11.25 -0.08
N ARG A 60 11.86 12.27 -0.05
CA ARG A 60 13.00 12.37 0.90
C ARG A 60 12.50 12.51 2.35
N PRO A 61 13.28 12.04 3.34
CA PRO A 61 12.96 12.28 4.74
C PRO A 61 12.86 13.78 5.05
N ARG A 62 11.93 14.15 5.93
CA ARG A 62 11.68 15.54 6.30
C ARG A 62 12.91 16.16 7.00
N ASP A 63 13.28 17.36 6.56
CA ASP A 63 14.21 18.25 7.25
C ASP A 63 13.45 19.00 8.37
N PHE A 64 13.69 18.62 9.62
CA PHE A 64 13.02 19.22 10.78
C PHE A 64 13.56 20.62 11.10
N THR A 65 14.77 20.97 10.63
CA THR A 65 15.40 22.28 10.91
C THR A 65 14.66 23.43 10.25
N LYS A 66 13.95 23.15 9.16
CA LYS A 66 13.19 24.15 8.38
C LYS A 66 11.85 24.53 8.98
N GLY A 67 11.30 23.71 9.88
CA GLY A 67 9.98 23.96 10.44
C GLY A 67 8.83 23.79 9.45
N VAL A 68 9.05 23.16 8.30
CA VAL A 68 8.03 22.91 7.28
C VAL A 68 7.47 21.49 7.45
N TYR A 69 6.19 21.37 7.73
CA TYR A 69 5.54 20.09 7.98
C TYR A 69 4.29 19.92 7.11
N GLN A 70 4.21 18.79 6.45
CA GLN A 70 3.17 18.45 5.49
C GLN A 70 1.81 18.19 6.15
N ILE A 71 1.82 17.37 7.21
CA ILE A 71 0.61 16.95 7.90
C ILE A 71 0.46 17.75 9.18
N ARG A 72 -0.57 18.61 9.21
CA ARG A 72 -0.87 19.48 10.33
C ARG A 72 -2.35 19.87 10.34
N THR A 73 -2.82 20.32 11.48
CA THR A 73 -4.16 20.85 11.69
C THR A 73 -4.17 22.38 11.81
N THR A 74 -3.01 23.03 11.75
CA THR A 74 -2.80 24.48 11.78
C THR A 74 -2.94 25.10 10.38
N ALA A 75 -3.03 26.41 10.30
CA ALA A 75 -3.09 27.13 9.02
C ALA A 75 -1.81 26.89 8.17
N SER A 76 -1.92 27.15 6.85
CA SER A 76 -0.77 27.06 5.94
C SER A 76 0.37 27.99 6.38
N GLY A 77 1.58 27.47 6.37
CA GLY A 77 2.78 28.18 6.83
C GLY A 77 3.02 28.13 8.35
N GLU A 78 2.10 27.59 9.14
CA GLU A 78 2.26 27.44 10.58
C GLU A 78 2.86 26.10 10.98
N LEU A 79 3.45 26.05 12.17
CA LEU A 79 3.99 24.82 12.76
C LEU A 79 2.88 23.83 13.11
N PRO A 80 3.15 22.52 13.09
CA PRO A 80 2.21 21.50 13.54
C PRO A 80 2.01 21.57 15.06
N THR A 81 0.86 21.12 15.52
CA THR A 81 0.63 20.84 16.95
C THR A 81 1.37 19.56 17.39
N ASP A 82 1.51 19.36 18.70
CA ASP A 82 2.06 18.10 19.24
C ASP A 82 1.18 16.90 18.86
N VAL A 83 -0.12 17.11 18.72
CA VAL A 83 -1.07 16.09 18.24
C VAL A 83 -0.81 15.70 16.79
N ASP A 84 -0.46 16.65 15.94
CA ASP A 84 -0.11 16.38 14.53
C ASP A 84 1.18 15.57 14.44
N LEU A 85 2.22 15.98 15.18
CA LEU A 85 3.49 15.24 15.24
C LEU A 85 3.28 13.82 15.79
N ARG A 86 2.45 13.71 16.82
CA ARG A 86 2.10 12.43 17.43
C ARG A 86 1.38 11.52 16.43
N HIS A 87 0.44 12.05 15.66
CA HIS A 87 -0.28 11.31 14.62
C HIS A 87 0.69 10.73 13.58
N VAL A 88 1.61 11.55 13.04
CA VAL A 88 2.59 11.08 12.05
C VAL A 88 3.55 10.03 12.62
N ILE A 89 3.96 10.16 13.89
CA ILE A 89 4.80 9.15 14.53
C ILE A 89 4.01 7.86 14.79
N ASP A 90 2.77 7.97 15.23
CA ASP A 90 1.93 6.81 15.55
C ASP A 90 1.58 5.99 14.31
N GLU A 91 1.09 6.65 13.24
CA GLU A 91 0.56 5.99 12.04
C GLU A 91 1.60 5.85 10.91
N GLY A 92 2.68 6.63 10.95
CA GLY A 92 3.60 6.77 9.82
C GLY A 92 3.01 7.61 8.68
N MET A 93 3.62 7.47 7.52
CA MET A 93 3.22 8.15 6.28
C MET A 93 2.93 7.09 5.20
N PRO A 94 1.70 6.63 5.04
CA PRO A 94 1.32 5.63 4.04
C PRO A 94 1.85 5.97 2.63
N GLY A 95 2.38 4.98 1.91
CA GLY A 95 3.00 5.20 0.59
C GLY A 95 4.41 5.77 0.62
N THR A 96 5.00 6.01 1.79
CA THR A 96 6.39 6.42 1.98
C THR A 96 7.17 5.40 2.82
N ALA A 97 8.46 5.63 2.99
CA ALA A 97 9.31 4.80 3.84
C ALA A 97 9.18 5.09 5.35
N MET A 98 8.38 6.09 5.77
CA MET A 98 8.15 6.41 7.18
C MET A 98 7.12 5.45 7.81
N PRO A 99 7.54 4.51 8.66
CA PRO A 99 6.60 3.56 9.28
C PRO A 99 5.89 4.17 10.48
N GLY A 100 4.77 3.58 10.89
CA GLY A 100 4.15 3.86 12.19
C GLY A 100 4.94 3.25 13.34
N TRP A 101 5.02 3.96 14.46
CA TRP A 101 5.80 3.59 15.62
C TRP A 101 4.95 3.26 16.85
N ARG A 102 3.63 3.33 16.77
CA ARG A 102 2.70 3.08 17.89
C ARG A 102 2.97 1.76 18.61
N GLU A 103 3.17 0.69 17.85
CA GLU A 103 3.39 -0.66 18.38
C GLU A 103 4.82 -0.89 18.93
N ARG A 104 5.76 0.02 18.63
CA ARG A 104 7.18 -0.16 18.96
C ARG A 104 7.69 0.78 20.05
N LEU A 105 7.05 1.93 20.22
CA LEU A 105 7.42 2.95 21.19
C LEU A 105 6.32 3.13 22.22
N THR A 106 6.70 3.27 23.48
CA THR A 106 5.76 3.62 24.57
C THR A 106 5.28 5.07 24.40
N ASP A 107 4.16 5.43 25.04
CA ASP A 107 3.64 6.80 25.04
C ASP A 107 4.68 7.81 25.47
N ALA A 108 5.39 7.55 26.59
CA ALA A 108 6.45 8.42 27.08
C ALA A 108 7.60 8.57 26.08
N GLN A 109 8.01 7.51 25.40
CA GLN A 109 9.05 7.59 24.36
C GLN A 109 8.61 8.43 23.15
N ARG A 110 7.35 8.35 22.76
CA ARG A 110 6.80 9.16 21.67
C ARG A 110 6.72 10.63 22.04
N GLU A 111 6.33 10.96 23.26
CA GLU A 111 6.34 12.33 23.79
C GLU A 111 7.76 12.90 23.88
N ASP A 112 8.69 12.11 24.42
CA ASP A 112 10.09 12.53 24.53
C ASP A 112 10.74 12.76 23.14
N VAL A 113 10.46 11.91 22.14
CA VAL A 113 11.00 12.08 20.78
C VAL A 113 10.36 13.27 20.06
N ILE A 114 9.07 13.57 20.30
CA ILE A 114 8.43 14.79 19.76
C ILE A 114 9.13 16.03 20.31
N ALA A 115 9.36 16.08 21.62
CA ALA A 115 10.09 17.19 22.23
C ALA A 115 11.52 17.35 21.65
N TYR A 116 12.19 16.22 21.38
CA TYR A 116 13.50 16.23 20.76
C TYR A 116 13.48 16.69 19.29
N ILE A 117 12.53 16.23 18.48
CA ILE A 117 12.33 16.69 17.09
C ILE A 117 12.10 18.20 17.04
N LYS A 118 11.25 18.73 17.92
CA LYS A 118 11.00 20.18 18.02
C LYS A 118 12.26 20.98 18.35
N SER A 119 13.23 20.39 19.06
CA SER A 119 14.48 21.06 19.41
C SER A 119 15.41 21.31 18.21
N PHE A 120 15.22 20.64 17.07
CA PHE A 120 16.00 20.89 15.85
C PHE A 120 15.67 22.22 15.18
N SER A 121 14.48 22.78 15.44
CA SER A 121 14.03 24.02 14.81
C SER A 121 13.82 25.14 15.82
N GLN A 122 14.42 26.30 15.55
CA GLN A 122 14.22 27.52 16.34
C GLN A 122 12.77 28.03 16.31
N PHE A 123 11.96 27.59 15.36
CA PHE A 123 10.59 28.08 15.18
C PHE A 123 9.64 27.57 16.29
N PHE A 124 9.94 26.49 16.98
CA PHE A 124 9.13 25.97 18.09
C PHE A 124 9.32 26.73 19.43
N THR A 125 9.99 27.88 19.42
CA THR A 125 10.23 28.67 20.65
C THR A 125 9.10 29.67 20.98
N GLY A 126 8.10 29.79 20.11
CA GLY A 126 6.98 30.73 20.25
C GLY A 126 5.77 30.16 21.02
N ALA A 127 4.62 30.79 20.85
CA ALA A 127 3.35 30.29 21.34
C ALA A 127 3.03 28.92 20.71
N ALA A 128 2.33 28.06 21.45
CA ALA A 128 1.89 26.77 20.91
C ALA A 128 0.95 27.01 19.70
N PRO A 129 1.16 26.34 18.57
CA PRO A 129 0.32 26.47 17.40
C PRO A 129 -1.10 25.96 17.69
N THR A 130 -2.10 26.60 17.07
CA THR A 130 -3.52 26.30 17.29
C THR A 130 -4.11 25.68 16.04
N ALA A 131 -4.78 24.54 16.19
CA ALA A 131 -5.50 23.91 15.10
C ALA A 131 -6.64 24.82 14.58
N ILE A 132 -6.84 24.86 13.26
CA ILE A 132 -8.00 25.51 12.66
C ILE A 132 -9.27 24.72 13.01
N ASP A 133 -10.36 25.42 13.30
CA ASP A 133 -11.67 24.79 13.42
C ASP A 133 -12.24 24.55 12.01
N VAL A 134 -12.53 23.30 11.71
CA VAL A 134 -13.11 22.91 10.41
C VAL A 134 -14.59 22.55 10.52
N GLY A 135 -15.16 22.52 11.74
CA GLY A 135 -16.53 22.09 11.97
C GLY A 135 -16.74 20.60 11.69
N SER A 136 -17.96 20.25 11.30
CA SER A 136 -18.37 18.86 11.00
C SER A 136 -18.79 18.74 9.55
N ALA A 137 -18.55 17.58 8.94
CA ALA A 137 -18.94 17.31 7.56
C ALA A 137 -20.47 17.42 7.40
N PRO A 138 -20.96 18.13 6.38
CA PRO A 138 -22.37 18.13 6.03
C PRO A 138 -22.79 16.76 5.48
N GLY A 139 -24.10 16.48 5.47
CA GLY A 139 -24.63 15.24 4.91
C GLY A 139 -24.23 15.06 3.44
N THR A 140 -23.92 13.83 3.05
CA THR A 140 -23.55 13.45 1.68
C THR A 140 -24.79 13.02 0.89
N SER A 141 -24.88 13.41 -0.37
CA SER A 141 -25.88 12.96 -1.36
C SER A 141 -25.26 12.93 -2.76
N ASP A 142 -25.94 12.32 -3.72
CA ASP A 142 -25.48 12.30 -5.11
C ASP A 142 -25.35 13.72 -5.70
N GLU A 143 -26.25 14.64 -5.32
CA GLU A 143 -26.19 16.04 -5.75
C GLU A 143 -24.96 16.74 -5.13
N ALA A 144 -24.65 16.45 -3.87
CA ALA A 144 -23.48 16.98 -3.18
C ALA A 144 -22.18 16.51 -3.85
N ILE A 145 -22.10 15.23 -4.22
CA ILE A 145 -20.97 14.65 -4.95
C ILE A 145 -20.85 15.29 -6.34
N ALA A 146 -21.96 15.43 -7.07
CA ALA A 146 -21.98 16.08 -8.38
C ALA A 146 -21.58 17.55 -8.32
N GLU A 147 -21.95 18.29 -7.27
CA GLU A 147 -21.46 19.65 -7.03
C GLU A 147 -19.97 19.65 -6.73
N GLY A 148 -19.51 18.72 -5.88
CA GLY A 148 -18.08 18.57 -5.56
C GLY A 148 -17.24 18.36 -6.80
N ARG A 149 -17.70 17.52 -7.76
CA ARG A 149 -17.06 17.35 -9.07
C ARG A 149 -16.97 18.65 -9.85
N ARG A 150 -18.03 19.45 -9.89
CA ARG A 150 -18.01 20.75 -10.60
C ARG A 150 -17.02 21.73 -9.96
N VAL A 151 -16.94 21.75 -8.63
CA VAL A 151 -15.99 22.62 -7.92
C VAL A 151 -14.56 22.13 -8.07
N TYR A 152 -14.33 20.80 -8.11
CA TYR A 152 -13.05 20.21 -8.46
C TYR A 152 -12.53 20.68 -9.83
N ASP A 153 -13.41 20.72 -10.83
CA ASP A 153 -13.10 21.24 -12.16
C ASP A 153 -12.89 22.77 -12.12
N GLN A 154 -13.70 23.51 -11.37
CA GLN A 154 -13.59 24.98 -11.21
C GLN A 154 -12.25 25.38 -10.55
N LEU A 155 -11.79 24.64 -9.55
CA LEU A 155 -10.53 24.87 -8.86
C LEU A 155 -9.33 24.25 -9.57
N GLU A 156 -9.54 23.68 -10.75
CA GLU A 156 -8.52 23.08 -11.62
C GLU A 156 -7.71 21.95 -10.95
N CYS A 157 -8.27 21.25 -9.97
CA CYS A 157 -7.62 20.13 -9.27
C CYS A 157 -7.14 19.05 -10.26
N PHE A 158 -7.87 18.91 -11.38
CA PHE A 158 -7.54 17.97 -12.45
C PHE A 158 -6.17 18.21 -13.10
N LYS A 159 -5.63 19.44 -13.02
CA LYS A 159 -4.31 19.73 -13.62
C LYS A 159 -3.20 18.87 -13.02
N CYS A 160 -3.29 18.54 -11.74
CA CYS A 160 -2.36 17.67 -11.04
C CYS A 160 -2.94 16.25 -10.86
N HIS A 161 -4.18 16.17 -10.34
CA HIS A 161 -4.80 14.90 -9.99
C HIS A 161 -5.47 14.17 -11.15
N GLY A 162 -5.57 14.79 -12.33
CA GLY A 162 -6.24 14.20 -13.50
C GLY A 162 -7.75 14.36 -13.47
N GLN A 163 -8.39 14.16 -14.64
CA GLN A 163 -9.84 14.28 -14.78
C GLN A 163 -10.61 13.24 -13.97
N ASP A 164 -10.03 12.06 -13.80
CA ASP A 164 -10.62 10.97 -13.03
C ASP A 164 -9.93 10.78 -11.66
N GLY A 165 -8.99 11.67 -11.26
CA GLY A 165 -8.36 11.64 -9.94
C GLY A 165 -7.21 10.62 -9.78
N ARG A 166 -6.60 10.16 -10.88
CA ARG A 166 -5.53 9.14 -10.87
C ARG A 166 -4.11 9.70 -10.69
N GLY A 167 -3.95 11.01 -10.54
CA GLY A 167 -2.65 11.66 -10.45
C GLY A 167 -1.96 11.84 -11.80
N ASP A 168 -2.71 11.76 -12.88
CA ASP A 168 -2.30 11.79 -14.28
C ASP A 168 -2.59 13.14 -14.97
N GLY A 169 -2.74 14.21 -14.18
CA GLY A 169 -3.01 15.54 -14.73
C GLY A 169 -1.86 16.10 -15.55
N THR A 170 -2.16 17.08 -16.40
CA THR A 170 -1.17 17.66 -17.34
C THR A 170 0.04 18.31 -16.66
N SER A 171 -0.09 18.70 -15.40
CA SER A 171 1.03 19.22 -14.59
C SER A 171 1.76 18.13 -13.80
N ALA A 172 1.22 16.91 -13.73
CA ALA A 172 1.78 15.83 -12.92
C ALA A 172 3.25 15.51 -13.26
N PRO A 173 3.68 15.49 -14.55
CA PRO A 173 5.05 15.19 -14.91
C PRO A 173 6.10 16.20 -14.43
N THR A 174 5.67 17.40 -14.04
CA THR A 174 6.57 18.51 -13.66
C THR A 174 6.53 18.85 -12.18
N LEU A 175 5.77 18.09 -11.37
CA LEU A 175 5.62 18.37 -9.95
C LEU A 175 6.91 18.09 -9.18
N THR A 176 7.34 19.06 -8.37
CA THR A 176 8.43 18.92 -7.41
C THR A 176 7.99 19.45 -6.05
N ASP A 177 8.62 18.93 -5.00
CA ASP A 177 8.53 19.52 -3.67
C ASP A 177 9.41 20.79 -3.54
N ASP A 178 9.38 21.45 -2.39
CA ASP A 178 10.17 22.66 -2.10
C ASP A 178 11.70 22.42 -2.10
N TRP A 179 12.15 21.19 -2.26
CA TRP A 179 13.56 20.79 -2.36
C TRP A 179 13.93 20.28 -3.75
N ASP A 180 13.12 20.63 -4.76
CA ASP A 180 13.29 20.21 -6.16
C ASP A 180 13.27 18.67 -6.37
N GLN A 181 12.71 17.90 -5.43
CA GLN A 181 12.55 16.47 -5.61
C GLN A 181 11.23 16.17 -6.32
N PRO A 182 11.22 15.21 -7.27
CA PRO A 182 10.00 14.83 -7.95
C PRO A 182 8.98 14.25 -6.96
N ILE A 183 7.72 14.66 -7.09
CA ILE A 183 6.62 14.21 -6.25
C ILE A 183 5.40 13.86 -7.09
N PHE A 184 4.80 12.70 -6.84
CA PHE A 184 3.55 12.32 -7.49
C PHE A 184 2.34 13.05 -6.89
N ALA A 185 1.41 13.48 -7.74
CA ALA A 185 0.06 13.76 -7.29
C ALA A 185 -0.60 12.45 -6.81
N ALA A 186 -1.34 12.54 -5.70
CA ALA A 186 -1.99 11.36 -5.12
C ALA A 186 -3.05 10.78 -6.07
N ASP A 187 -3.13 9.45 -6.14
CA ASP A 187 -4.28 8.74 -6.68
C ASP A 187 -5.44 8.87 -5.68
N LEU A 188 -6.48 9.60 -6.07
CA LEU A 188 -7.63 9.84 -5.22
C LEU A 188 -8.55 8.61 -5.06
N HIS A 189 -8.34 7.55 -5.86
CA HIS A 189 -9.02 6.27 -5.71
C HIS A 189 -8.44 5.38 -4.60
N ALA A 190 -7.30 5.79 -4.02
CA ALA A 190 -6.61 5.08 -2.96
C ALA A 190 -6.58 5.91 -1.65
N SER A 191 -7.73 6.39 -1.19
CA SER A 191 -7.81 7.29 -0.02
C SER A 191 -7.22 6.68 1.26
N TRP A 192 -7.20 5.35 1.38
CA TRP A 192 -6.53 4.65 2.50
C TRP A 192 -5.01 4.89 2.57
N ARG A 193 -4.44 5.51 1.54
CA ARG A 193 -3.02 5.90 1.48
C ARG A 193 -2.80 7.38 1.76
N PHE A 194 -3.84 8.14 2.07
CA PHE A 194 -3.69 9.55 2.37
C PHE A 194 -3.02 9.75 3.73
N ASN A 195 -1.88 10.43 3.72
CA ASN A 195 -1.05 10.65 4.90
C ASN A 195 -1.76 11.44 6.02
N GLY A 196 -2.77 12.21 5.68
CA GLY A 196 -3.53 13.04 6.61
C GLY A 196 -4.88 12.47 7.04
N GLY A 197 -5.14 11.19 6.73
CA GLY A 197 -6.42 10.54 6.96
C GLY A 197 -7.34 10.57 5.74
N SER A 198 -8.35 9.68 5.74
CA SER A 198 -9.23 9.43 4.59
C SER A 198 -10.70 9.79 4.82
N SER A 199 -11.07 10.27 6.00
CA SER A 199 -12.43 10.75 6.24
C SER A 199 -12.71 12.03 5.43
N VAL A 200 -13.98 12.35 5.24
CA VAL A 200 -14.37 13.60 4.57
C VAL A 200 -13.80 14.81 5.31
N GLU A 201 -13.78 14.78 6.65
CA GLU A 201 -13.19 15.80 7.51
C GLU A 201 -11.68 15.91 7.32
N ASP A 202 -10.97 14.80 7.20
CA ASP A 202 -9.52 14.81 6.98
C ASP A 202 -9.18 15.38 5.61
N ILE A 203 -9.91 14.98 4.57
CA ILE A 203 -9.74 15.51 3.21
C ILE A 203 -10.03 17.00 3.19
N TYR A 204 -11.15 17.43 3.78
CA TYR A 204 -11.50 18.85 3.90
C TYR A 204 -10.42 19.64 4.64
N ARG A 205 -9.89 19.09 5.75
CA ARG A 205 -8.78 19.70 6.48
C ARG A 205 -7.56 19.88 5.60
N ARG A 206 -7.20 18.89 4.78
CA ARG A 206 -6.07 19.01 3.82
C ARG A 206 -6.33 20.09 2.77
N LEU A 207 -7.56 20.23 2.30
CA LEU A 207 -7.92 21.34 1.41
C LEU A 207 -7.77 22.71 2.09
N ARG A 208 -8.11 22.82 3.38
CA ARG A 208 -7.99 24.05 4.16
C ARG A 208 -6.55 24.39 4.55
N THR A 209 -5.74 23.40 4.91
CA THR A 209 -4.36 23.62 5.38
C THR A 209 -3.32 23.55 4.27
N GLY A 210 -3.62 22.92 3.13
CA GLY A 210 -2.63 22.52 2.16
C GLY A 210 -1.68 21.44 2.70
N LEU A 211 -0.66 21.11 1.92
CA LEU A 211 0.42 20.19 2.27
C LEU A 211 1.76 20.92 2.11
N ASP A 212 2.17 21.71 3.12
CA ASP A 212 3.35 22.55 3.05
C ASP A 212 4.61 21.76 2.68
N GLY A 213 5.44 22.35 1.84
CA GLY A 213 6.60 21.69 1.23
C GLY A 213 6.24 20.86 0.00
N THR A 214 5.00 20.94 -0.50
CA THR A 214 4.56 20.28 -1.73
C THR A 214 3.74 21.24 -2.58
N PRO A 215 3.50 20.96 -3.88
CA PRO A 215 2.66 21.78 -4.74
C PRO A 215 1.16 21.83 -4.36
N MET A 216 0.69 21.03 -3.40
CA MET A 216 -0.72 21.04 -2.97
C MET A 216 -1.03 22.25 -2.09
N PRO A 217 -1.71 23.29 -2.61
CA PRO A 217 -1.93 24.54 -1.88
C PRO A 217 -3.03 24.43 -0.83
N SER A 218 -3.10 25.40 0.07
CA SER A 218 -4.29 25.70 0.85
C SER A 218 -5.33 26.39 -0.02
N PHE A 219 -6.60 26.01 0.16
CA PHE A 219 -7.75 26.65 -0.49
C PHE A 219 -8.50 27.62 0.45
N SER A 220 -7.89 28.02 1.58
CA SER A 220 -8.50 28.97 2.50
C SER A 220 -8.72 30.34 1.82
N ASP A 221 -7.73 30.83 1.06
CA ASP A 221 -7.82 32.13 0.38
C ASP A 221 -8.94 32.21 -0.66
N VAL A 222 -9.30 31.09 -1.32
CA VAL A 222 -10.39 31.10 -2.30
C VAL A 222 -11.77 31.19 -1.62
N ILE A 223 -11.90 30.75 -0.37
CA ILE A 223 -13.08 30.93 0.47
C ILE A 223 -13.14 32.41 0.93
N ASP A 224 -12.03 32.94 1.47
CA ASP A 224 -11.93 34.30 1.98
C ASP A 224 -12.21 35.34 0.87
N SER A 225 -11.73 35.05 -0.34
CA SER A 225 -11.99 35.84 -1.55
C SER A 225 -13.38 35.62 -2.16
N LYS A 226 -14.20 34.72 -1.58
CA LYS A 226 -15.56 34.38 -2.04
C LYS A 226 -15.63 33.85 -3.48
N ILE A 227 -14.57 33.20 -3.95
CA ILE A 227 -14.56 32.50 -5.25
C ILE A 227 -15.42 31.24 -5.15
N ILE A 228 -15.35 30.55 -4.00
CA ILE A 228 -16.25 29.48 -3.61
C ILE A 228 -16.71 29.69 -2.17
N THR A 229 -17.75 28.98 -1.77
CA THR A 229 -18.19 28.94 -0.36
C THR A 229 -17.48 27.83 0.40
N ASP A 230 -17.49 27.94 1.73
CA ASP A 230 -16.99 26.88 2.61
C ASP A 230 -17.71 25.54 2.37
N GLU A 231 -19.04 25.59 2.18
CA GLU A 231 -19.85 24.42 1.83
C GLU A 231 -19.40 23.77 0.51
N GLN A 232 -19.08 24.56 -0.50
CA GLN A 232 -18.58 24.06 -1.77
C GLN A 232 -17.24 23.33 -1.63
N LEU A 233 -16.35 23.78 -0.74
CA LEU A 233 -15.12 23.06 -0.46
C LEU A 233 -15.38 21.74 0.26
N TRP A 234 -16.38 21.67 1.15
CA TRP A 234 -16.86 20.41 1.71
C TRP A 234 -17.36 19.43 0.64
N ARG A 235 -18.08 19.95 -0.40
CA ARG A 235 -18.53 19.11 -1.53
C ARG A 235 -17.36 18.53 -2.30
N VAL A 236 -16.24 19.26 -2.46
CA VAL A 236 -15.00 18.71 -3.06
C VAL A 236 -14.48 17.55 -2.21
N ALA A 237 -14.42 17.71 -0.89
CA ALA A 237 -13.98 16.63 -0.01
C ALA A 237 -14.87 15.38 -0.11
N GLN A 238 -16.18 15.55 -0.19
CA GLN A 238 -17.15 14.45 -0.41
C GLN A 238 -16.97 13.79 -1.77
N TYR A 239 -16.75 14.57 -2.84
CA TYR A 239 -16.43 14.04 -4.17
C TYR A 239 -15.13 13.22 -4.15
N VAL A 240 -14.04 13.77 -3.61
CA VAL A 240 -12.76 13.06 -3.50
C VAL A 240 -12.93 11.76 -2.70
N ARG A 241 -13.65 11.80 -1.58
CA ARG A 241 -13.90 10.60 -0.78
C ARG A 241 -14.70 9.55 -1.54
N SER A 242 -15.65 9.97 -2.39
CA SER A 242 -16.49 9.07 -3.19
C SER A 242 -15.75 8.32 -4.30
N LEU A 243 -14.54 8.76 -4.69
CA LEU A 243 -13.72 8.06 -5.68
C LEU A 243 -13.11 6.77 -5.14
N SER A 244 -13.00 6.63 -3.83
CA SER A 244 -12.40 5.48 -3.15
C SER A 244 -13.46 4.57 -2.54
N PRO A 245 -13.17 3.27 -2.39
CA PRO A 245 -14.01 2.38 -1.61
C PRO A 245 -14.15 2.90 -0.16
N GLU A 246 -15.26 2.51 0.48
CA GLU A 246 -15.57 2.95 1.85
C GLU A 246 -14.54 2.45 2.86
N GLU A 247 -14.09 1.21 2.70
CA GLU A 247 -13.04 0.59 3.50
C GLU A 247 -11.80 0.29 2.66
N PRO A 248 -10.61 0.31 3.27
CA PRO A 248 -9.40 -0.15 2.61
C PRO A 248 -9.57 -1.58 2.09
N PRO A 249 -9.04 -1.92 0.92
CA PRO A 249 -9.15 -3.27 0.38
C PRO A 249 -8.46 -4.27 1.32
N ALA A 250 -9.18 -5.33 1.68
CA ALA A 250 -8.61 -6.41 2.48
C ALA A 250 -7.59 -7.19 1.65
N VAL A 251 -6.37 -7.33 2.16
CA VAL A 251 -5.33 -8.17 1.56
C VAL A 251 -5.63 -9.62 1.90
N ARG A 252 -5.84 -10.44 0.88
CA ARG A 252 -6.14 -11.87 1.02
C ARG A 252 -5.10 -12.70 0.28
N GLU A 253 -4.57 -13.70 0.92
CA GLU A 253 -3.53 -14.57 0.38
C GLU A 253 -4.00 -15.48 -0.76
N VAL A 254 -5.31 -15.72 -0.87
CA VAL A 254 -5.89 -16.63 -1.86
C VAL A 254 -6.82 -15.87 -2.80
N ILE A 255 -6.46 -15.88 -4.09
CA ILE A 255 -7.25 -15.36 -5.20
C ILE A 255 -8.12 -16.51 -5.71
N ARG A 256 -9.43 -16.38 -5.61
CA ARG A 256 -10.36 -17.39 -6.10
C ARG A 256 -10.69 -17.12 -7.57
N ALA A 257 -10.42 -18.11 -8.41
CA ALA A 257 -10.87 -18.09 -9.79
C ALA A 257 -12.33 -18.58 -9.87
N HIS A 258 -13.23 -17.68 -10.19
CA HIS A 258 -14.67 -17.99 -10.29
C HIS A 258 -14.94 -18.99 -11.41
N LEU A 259 -15.66 -20.07 -11.09
CA LEU A 259 -16.11 -21.02 -12.09
C LEU A 259 -17.35 -20.49 -12.81
N THR A 260 -17.25 -20.33 -14.12
CA THR A 260 -18.39 -19.97 -14.97
C THR A 260 -18.81 -21.12 -15.86
N SER A 261 -20.11 -21.23 -16.13
CA SER A 261 -20.69 -22.10 -17.17
C SER A 261 -20.85 -21.39 -18.51
N GLU A 262 -20.59 -20.08 -18.54
CA GLU A 262 -20.65 -19.24 -19.71
C GLU A 262 -19.27 -19.12 -20.38
N SER A 263 -19.19 -18.39 -21.50
CA SER A 263 -17.90 -18.06 -22.11
C SER A 263 -17.08 -17.18 -21.17
N LEU A 264 -15.76 -17.40 -21.14
CA LEU A 264 -14.84 -16.48 -20.46
C LEU A 264 -14.94 -15.07 -21.06
N PRO A 265 -14.64 -14.02 -20.26
CA PRO A 265 -14.66 -12.65 -20.71
C PRO A 265 -13.83 -12.46 -21.99
N SER A 266 -14.34 -11.69 -22.94
CA SER A 266 -13.71 -11.44 -24.24
C SER A 266 -12.55 -10.44 -24.16
N GLY A 267 -12.49 -9.63 -23.09
CA GLY A 267 -11.47 -8.62 -22.81
C GLY A 267 -11.60 -8.03 -21.41
N PRO A 268 -10.68 -7.16 -21.01
CA PRO A 268 -10.65 -6.62 -19.65
C PRO A 268 -11.84 -5.71 -19.31
N ALA A 269 -12.54 -5.18 -20.31
CA ALA A 269 -13.74 -4.34 -20.15
C ALA A 269 -15.06 -5.13 -20.18
N ASP A 270 -15.01 -6.45 -20.32
CA ASP A 270 -16.20 -7.29 -20.39
C ASP A 270 -16.96 -7.25 -19.06
N THR A 271 -18.27 -7.08 -19.13
CA THR A 271 -19.15 -7.01 -17.95
C THR A 271 -19.19 -8.31 -17.15
N ALA A 272 -18.85 -9.44 -17.78
CA ALA A 272 -18.76 -10.74 -17.10
C ALA A 272 -17.77 -10.73 -15.92
N TRP A 273 -16.77 -9.83 -15.91
CA TRP A 273 -15.87 -9.66 -14.77
C TRP A 273 -16.57 -9.23 -13.48
N ALA A 274 -17.78 -8.67 -13.55
CA ALA A 274 -18.57 -8.35 -12.35
C ALA A 274 -18.94 -9.59 -11.51
N HIS A 275 -18.87 -10.80 -12.09
CA HIS A 275 -19.11 -12.06 -11.37
C HIS A 275 -17.87 -12.59 -10.63
N ALA A 276 -16.69 -12.06 -10.90
CA ALA A 276 -15.45 -12.44 -10.22
C ALA A 276 -15.06 -11.40 -9.16
N GLU A 277 -14.73 -11.86 -7.97
CA GLU A 277 -14.22 -10.99 -6.91
C GLU A 277 -12.90 -10.36 -7.31
N ALA A 278 -12.73 -9.07 -7.02
CA ALA A 278 -11.47 -8.36 -7.23
C ALA A 278 -10.62 -8.40 -5.94
N TYR A 279 -9.37 -8.82 -6.07
CA TYR A 279 -8.40 -8.93 -4.98
C TYR A 279 -7.34 -7.86 -5.14
N TYR A 280 -7.14 -7.05 -4.11
CA TYR A 280 -6.03 -6.09 -4.08
C TYR A 280 -4.76 -6.77 -3.61
N ILE A 281 -3.71 -6.68 -4.41
CA ILE A 281 -2.39 -7.22 -4.13
C ILE A 281 -1.43 -6.04 -3.96
N PRO A 282 -0.99 -5.72 -2.74
CA PRO A 282 -0.01 -4.66 -2.52
C PRO A 282 1.33 -5.03 -3.16
N LEU A 283 1.94 -4.03 -3.78
CA LEU A 283 3.27 -4.13 -4.38
C LEU A 283 4.22 -3.20 -3.63
N VAL A 284 5.48 -3.60 -3.58
CA VAL A 284 6.57 -2.80 -2.99
C VAL A 284 7.74 -2.74 -3.96
N GLY A 285 8.57 -1.71 -3.85
CA GLY A 285 9.77 -1.61 -4.66
C GLY A 285 10.68 -2.83 -4.52
N GLN A 286 11.26 -3.27 -5.61
CA GLN A 286 12.21 -4.39 -5.62
C GLN A 286 13.54 -3.95 -4.96
N ILE A 287 13.73 -4.21 -3.68
CA ILE A 287 14.89 -3.77 -2.89
C ILE A 287 15.82 -4.92 -2.47
N ILE A 288 15.61 -6.13 -2.98
CA ILE A 288 16.31 -7.33 -2.53
C ILE A 288 17.51 -7.64 -3.42
N VAL A 289 17.34 -7.56 -4.74
CA VAL A 289 18.37 -7.90 -5.73
C VAL A 289 18.83 -6.65 -6.46
N LYS A 290 20.13 -6.49 -6.66
CA LYS A 290 20.67 -5.35 -7.45
C LYS A 290 20.43 -5.55 -8.95
N PRO A 291 20.09 -4.48 -9.67
CA PRO A 291 19.84 -3.11 -9.18
C PRO A 291 18.49 -3.03 -8.44
N ARG A 292 18.52 -2.43 -7.24
CA ARG A 292 17.34 -2.26 -6.40
C ARG A 292 16.51 -1.06 -6.84
N TRP A 293 15.22 -1.09 -6.52
CA TRP A 293 14.32 0.02 -6.83
C TRP A 293 13.47 0.39 -5.60
N PHE A 294 13.62 1.62 -5.10
CA PHE A 294 13.03 2.09 -3.86
C PHE A 294 11.83 3.03 -4.06
N ALA A 295 11.59 3.49 -5.28
CA ALA A 295 10.56 4.47 -5.62
C ALA A 295 9.64 3.95 -6.74
N PRO A 296 8.90 2.84 -6.51
CA PRO A 296 8.00 2.31 -7.54
C PRO A 296 6.86 3.28 -7.79
N ALA A 297 6.46 3.41 -9.06
CA ALA A 297 5.30 4.21 -9.46
C ALA A 297 3.98 3.49 -9.14
N VAL A 298 4.01 2.16 -9.19
CA VAL A 298 2.86 1.29 -8.94
C VAL A 298 2.99 0.64 -7.56
N ASP A 299 1.94 0.70 -6.76
CA ASP A 299 1.92 0.26 -5.38
C ASP A 299 0.93 -0.88 -5.09
N GLY A 300 0.20 -1.30 -6.10
CA GLY A 300 -0.73 -2.41 -6.00
C GLY A 300 -1.35 -2.77 -7.34
N VAL A 301 -1.83 -4.00 -7.43
CA VAL A 301 -2.56 -4.51 -8.59
C VAL A 301 -3.84 -5.18 -8.14
N TRP A 302 -4.94 -4.87 -8.81
CA TRP A 302 -6.20 -5.56 -8.66
C TRP A 302 -6.21 -6.79 -9.55
N VAL A 303 -6.55 -7.93 -9.00
CA VAL A 303 -6.57 -9.21 -9.70
C VAL A 303 -7.95 -9.83 -9.63
N GLN A 304 -8.52 -10.18 -10.77
CA GLN A 304 -9.72 -11.01 -10.89
C GLN A 304 -9.38 -12.27 -11.67
N ALA A 305 -10.00 -13.38 -11.33
CA ALA A 305 -9.73 -14.67 -11.98
C ALA A 305 -11.05 -15.39 -12.28
N MET A 306 -11.17 -15.94 -13.49
CA MET A 306 -12.31 -16.78 -13.91
C MET A 306 -11.81 -17.99 -14.69
N HIS A 307 -12.56 -19.11 -14.60
CA HIS A 307 -12.28 -20.28 -15.42
C HIS A 307 -13.58 -20.97 -15.84
N ASP A 308 -13.54 -21.66 -16.99
CA ASP A 308 -14.65 -22.41 -17.58
C ASP A 308 -14.47 -23.94 -17.44
N GLY A 309 -13.51 -24.38 -16.61
CA GLY A 309 -13.11 -25.78 -16.46
C GLY A 309 -12.09 -26.26 -17.51
N SER A 310 -11.84 -25.48 -18.57
CA SER A 310 -10.85 -25.76 -19.62
C SER A 310 -9.77 -24.68 -19.75
N ARG A 311 -10.10 -23.43 -19.48
CA ARG A 311 -9.22 -22.26 -19.57
C ARG A 311 -9.34 -21.39 -18.31
N LEU A 312 -8.26 -20.70 -17.97
CA LEU A 312 -8.17 -19.66 -16.96
C LEU A 312 -7.98 -18.30 -17.63
N ALA A 313 -8.77 -17.32 -17.23
CA ALA A 313 -8.58 -15.90 -17.53
C ALA A 313 -8.21 -15.16 -16.24
N LEU A 314 -7.15 -14.37 -16.30
CA LEU A 314 -6.76 -13.41 -15.26
C LEU A 314 -6.96 -12.01 -15.83
N ARG A 315 -7.62 -11.12 -15.06
CA ARG A 315 -7.66 -9.68 -15.30
C ARG A 315 -6.84 -9.00 -14.24
N LEU A 316 -5.89 -8.16 -14.68
CA LEU A 316 -5.01 -7.39 -13.81
C LEU A 316 -5.23 -5.91 -14.13
N ALA A 317 -5.42 -5.09 -13.09
CA ALA A 317 -5.63 -3.65 -13.26
C ALA A 317 -4.78 -2.89 -12.23
N TRP A 318 -4.12 -1.83 -12.66
CA TRP A 318 -3.30 -0.96 -11.80
C TRP A 318 -3.35 0.48 -12.27
N THR A 319 -3.25 1.41 -11.34
CA THR A 319 -3.07 2.82 -11.67
C THR A 319 -1.72 3.04 -12.30
N ASP A 320 -1.72 3.70 -13.44
CA ASP A 320 -0.55 4.13 -14.17
C ASP A 320 -0.82 5.54 -14.73
N ARG A 321 0.12 6.44 -14.54
CA ARG A 321 -0.10 7.85 -14.87
C ARG A 321 0.10 8.16 -16.34
N SER A 322 0.75 7.24 -17.07
CA SER A 322 0.99 7.37 -18.50
C SER A 322 1.00 6.01 -19.17
N ARG A 323 0.81 6.00 -20.46
CA ARG A 323 1.08 4.83 -21.30
C ARG A 323 2.48 4.98 -21.87
N SER A 324 3.44 4.28 -21.29
CA SER A 324 4.85 4.43 -21.67
C SER A 324 5.20 3.71 -22.99
N PRO A 325 6.06 4.31 -23.84
CA PRO A 325 6.66 5.63 -23.65
C PRO A 325 5.69 6.78 -23.97
N ASP A 326 5.72 7.84 -23.16
CA ASP A 326 4.95 9.07 -23.34
C ASP A 326 5.88 10.30 -23.23
N PRO A 327 6.12 11.07 -24.30
CA PRO A 327 7.00 12.23 -24.27
C PRO A 327 6.62 13.29 -23.22
N ALA A 328 5.36 13.36 -22.78
CA ALA A 328 4.94 14.27 -21.72
C ALA A 328 5.63 13.97 -20.37
N TRP A 329 6.11 12.73 -20.17
CA TRP A 329 6.79 12.28 -18.96
C TRP A 329 8.32 12.22 -19.07
N ASP A 330 8.93 12.71 -20.16
CA ASP A 330 10.39 12.74 -20.30
C ASP A 330 11.07 13.63 -19.24
N GLU A 331 10.43 14.73 -18.85
CA GLU A 331 10.94 15.59 -17.76
C GLU A 331 10.89 14.87 -16.41
N TRP A 332 9.82 14.13 -16.13
CA TRP A 332 9.72 13.29 -14.93
C TRP A 332 10.86 12.27 -14.88
N LEU A 333 11.09 11.53 -15.96
CA LEU A 333 12.19 10.57 -16.04
C LEU A 333 13.55 11.22 -15.78
N ALA A 334 13.79 12.42 -16.32
CA ALA A 334 15.04 13.16 -16.08
C ALA A 334 15.22 13.51 -14.60
N ARG A 335 14.15 13.93 -13.90
CA ARG A 335 14.13 14.24 -12.47
C ARG A 335 14.33 13.00 -11.60
N ILE A 336 13.64 11.90 -11.90
CA ILE A 336 13.83 10.61 -11.20
C ILE A 336 15.28 10.12 -11.35
N ARG A 337 15.85 10.23 -12.55
CA ARG A 337 17.24 9.86 -12.79
C ARG A 337 18.21 10.69 -11.95
N ALA A 338 17.97 12.00 -11.85
CA ALA A 338 18.80 12.89 -11.01
C ALA A 338 18.63 12.56 -9.53
N ALA A 339 17.42 12.33 -9.06
CA ALA A 339 17.13 12.01 -7.67
C ALA A 339 17.70 10.65 -7.21
N MET A 340 17.77 9.65 -8.13
CA MET A 340 18.16 8.27 -7.82
C MET A 340 19.52 7.87 -8.41
N THR A 341 20.38 8.83 -8.74
CA THR A 341 21.67 8.61 -9.41
C THR A 341 22.61 7.65 -8.65
N ASP A 342 22.58 7.68 -7.33
CA ASP A 342 23.49 6.89 -6.48
C ASP A 342 22.97 5.49 -6.14
N VAL A 343 21.80 5.10 -6.68
CA VAL A 343 21.16 3.84 -6.32
C VAL A 343 21.45 2.76 -7.36
N ASP A 344 22.42 1.90 -7.06
CA ASP A 344 22.75 0.67 -7.82
C ASP A 344 22.95 0.85 -9.34
N GLY A 345 23.43 2.00 -9.76
CA GLY A 345 23.76 2.33 -11.14
C GLY A 345 22.71 3.19 -11.86
N PRO A 346 23.05 3.70 -13.04
CA PRO A 346 22.23 4.66 -13.75
C PRO A 346 20.91 4.05 -14.23
N LEU A 347 19.87 4.87 -14.23
CA LEU A 347 18.62 4.56 -14.91
C LEU A 347 18.77 4.71 -16.43
N ALA A 348 17.85 4.08 -17.17
CA ALA A 348 17.78 4.25 -18.62
C ALA A 348 17.68 5.74 -19.01
N SER A 349 18.25 6.11 -20.15
CA SER A 349 18.22 7.50 -20.65
C SER A 349 16.90 7.86 -21.34
N SER A 350 16.08 6.86 -21.67
CA SER A 350 14.77 6.99 -22.31
C SER A 350 13.78 6.05 -21.63
N GLN A 351 12.51 6.36 -21.74
CA GLN A 351 11.44 5.53 -21.24
C GLN A 351 11.43 4.16 -21.94
N GLY A 352 11.19 3.10 -21.15
CA GLY A 352 10.83 1.78 -21.64
C GLY A 352 9.31 1.63 -21.82
N PRO A 353 8.82 0.46 -22.21
CA PRO A 353 7.41 0.11 -22.14
C PRO A 353 6.98 -0.18 -20.70
N ASP A 354 5.68 -0.08 -20.43
CA ASP A 354 5.10 -0.63 -19.21
C ASP A 354 5.11 -2.16 -19.27
N LEU A 355 5.42 -2.78 -18.14
CA LEU A 355 5.59 -4.23 -18.05
C LEU A 355 4.73 -4.82 -16.93
N LEU A 356 4.19 -6.00 -17.21
CA LEU A 356 3.56 -6.86 -16.22
C LEU A 356 4.18 -8.26 -16.32
N ALA A 357 4.58 -8.83 -15.18
CA ALA A 357 4.92 -10.25 -15.13
C ALA A 357 4.07 -10.97 -14.08
N VAL A 358 3.59 -12.15 -14.46
CA VAL A 358 2.87 -13.07 -13.58
C VAL A 358 3.70 -14.32 -13.46
N GLN A 359 4.14 -14.62 -12.25
CA GLN A 359 5.04 -15.74 -11.95
C GLN A 359 4.28 -16.88 -11.29
N PHE A 360 4.61 -18.11 -11.67
CA PHE A 360 4.06 -19.35 -11.11
C PHE A 360 5.17 -20.32 -10.71
N SER A 361 4.86 -21.25 -9.81
CA SER A 361 5.69 -22.45 -9.67
C SER A 361 5.62 -23.29 -10.96
N PRO A 362 6.74 -23.79 -11.49
CA PRO A 362 6.76 -24.51 -12.76
C PRO A 362 6.03 -25.87 -12.68
N ARG A 363 5.82 -26.39 -11.47
CA ARG A 363 5.11 -27.66 -11.25
C ARG A 363 4.00 -27.48 -10.22
N SER A 364 2.86 -28.05 -10.50
CA SER A 364 1.73 -28.07 -9.57
C SER A 364 2.06 -29.00 -8.38
N GLY A 365 1.87 -28.49 -7.15
CA GLY A 365 2.02 -29.27 -5.91
C GLY A 365 3.44 -29.32 -5.36
N GLU A 366 4.35 -28.45 -5.79
CA GLU A 366 5.64 -28.26 -5.09
C GLU A 366 5.39 -27.70 -3.69
N ALA A 367 6.08 -28.28 -2.68
CA ALA A 367 5.92 -27.88 -1.28
C ALA A 367 6.39 -26.44 -1.02
N GLU A 368 7.37 -25.99 -1.78
CA GLU A 368 7.90 -24.63 -1.70
C GLU A 368 7.96 -24.02 -3.10
N PRO A 369 7.38 -22.83 -3.31
CA PRO A 369 7.52 -22.13 -4.58
C PRO A 369 8.99 -21.71 -4.81
N PRO A 370 9.40 -21.46 -6.07
CA PRO A 370 10.71 -20.86 -6.36
C PRO A 370 10.81 -19.45 -5.77
N PHE A 371 11.98 -18.82 -5.85
CA PHE A 371 12.13 -17.44 -5.38
C PHE A 371 11.20 -16.50 -6.17
N PHE A 372 10.47 -15.62 -5.47
CA PHE A 372 9.41 -14.79 -6.07
C PHE A 372 9.93 -13.72 -7.04
N LEU A 373 11.22 -13.48 -7.12
CA LEU A 373 11.88 -12.61 -8.09
C LEU A 373 12.47 -13.43 -9.26
N GLY A 374 11.63 -14.18 -9.97
CA GLY A 374 12.04 -14.91 -11.17
C GLY A 374 12.70 -16.26 -10.90
N GLY A 375 12.57 -16.82 -9.69
CA GLY A 375 13.21 -18.11 -9.35
C GLY A 375 14.73 -18.02 -9.28
N SER A 376 15.40 -19.09 -9.68
CA SER A 376 16.85 -19.21 -9.76
C SER A 376 17.24 -20.27 -10.79
N THR A 377 18.52 -20.37 -11.15
CA THR A 377 19.02 -21.42 -12.05
C THR A 377 18.74 -22.84 -11.56
N ARG A 378 18.69 -23.05 -10.24
CA ARG A 378 18.38 -24.36 -9.64
C ARG A 378 16.89 -24.62 -9.50
N ARG A 379 16.12 -23.56 -9.28
CA ARG A 379 14.65 -23.59 -9.13
C ARG A 379 14.04 -22.48 -9.98
N PRO A 380 13.93 -22.71 -11.30
CA PRO A 380 13.36 -21.71 -12.22
C PRO A 380 11.87 -21.50 -11.92
N ALA A 381 11.36 -20.34 -12.30
CA ALA A 381 9.95 -20.02 -12.27
C ALA A 381 9.36 -20.06 -13.68
N HIS A 382 8.09 -20.43 -13.78
CA HIS A 382 7.31 -20.20 -15.00
C HIS A 382 6.73 -18.79 -14.96
N MET A 383 6.82 -18.04 -16.07
CA MET A 383 6.43 -16.63 -16.09
C MET A 383 5.64 -16.30 -17.36
N TRP A 384 4.57 -15.51 -17.18
CA TRP A 384 3.93 -14.78 -18.27
C TRP A 384 4.39 -13.34 -18.20
N ARG A 385 4.81 -12.77 -19.29
CA ARG A 385 5.29 -11.40 -19.37
C ARG A 385 4.56 -10.66 -20.45
N TRP A 386 3.87 -9.60 -20.09
CA TRP A 386 3.23 -8.66 -20.99
C TRP A 386 4.05 -7.37 -21.06
N SER A 387 4.00 -6.71 -22.22
CA SER A 387 4.61 -5.40 -22.50
C SER A 387 3.61 -4.53 -23.24
N SER A 388 3.60 -3.22 -22.93
CA SER A 388 2.72 -2.24 -23.60
C SER A 388 3.20 -1.86 -25.00
N ALA A 389 4.51 -1.99 -25.27
CA ALA A 389 5.13 -1.64 -26.55
C ALA A 389 6.31 -2.58 -26.89
N PRO A 390 6.14 -3.54 -27.82
CA PRO A 390 4.86 -3.86 -28.48
C PRO A 390 3.86 -4.48 -27.51
N ASP A 391 2.55 -4.26 -27.74
CA ASP A 391 1.50 -4.93 -26.99
C ASP A 391 1.52 -6.43 -27.29
N ALA A 392 2.19 -7.17 -26.39
CA ALA A 392 2.42 -8.59 -26.58
C ALA A 392 2.57 -9.31 -25.23
N VAL A 393 2.13 -10.56 -25.19
CA VAL A 393 2.35 -11.45 -24.06
C VAL A 393 3.23 -12.63 -24.48
N THR A 394 4.18 -13.01 -23.63
CA THR A 394 5.05 -14.17 -23.83
C THR A 394 5.03 -15.05 -22.60
N SER A 395 5.09 -16.36 -22.81
CA SER A 395 5.31 -17.37 -21.76
C SER A 395 6.73 -17.87 -21.83
N GLY A 396 7.32 -18.16 -20.67
CA GLY A 396 8.70 -18.64 -20.64
C GLY A 396 9.17 -19.03 -19.26
N THR A 397 10.46 -19.27 -19.17
CA THR A 397 11.17 -19.67 -17.97
C THR A 397 12.03 -18.52 -17.46
N ALA A 398 11.91 -18.22 -16.15
CA ALA A 398 12.76 -17.26 -15.46
C ALA A 398 13.73 -18.01 -14.53
N THR A 399 14.99 -17.57 -14.52
CA THR A 399 16.07 -18.15 -13.70
C THR A 399 16.70 -17.14 -12.76
N GLY A 400 16.03 -16.00 -12.57
CA GLY A 400 16.39 -14.87 -11.75
C GLY A 400 15.72 -13.60 -12.25
N LEU A 401 15.79 -12.53 -11.47
CA LEU A 401 15.26 -11.23 -11.83
C LEU A 401 15.90 -10.74 -13.14
N GLY A 402 15.07 -10.36 -14.12
CA GLY A 402 15.52 -9.96 -15.46
C GLY A 402 16.01 -11.11 -16.36
N GLN A 403 16.17 -12.31 -15.82
CA GLN A 403 16.64 -13.51 -16.54
C GLN A 403 15.44 -14.31 -17.07
N PHE A 404 14.81 -13.82 -18.13
CA PHE A 404 13.65 -14.45 -18.75
C PHE A 404 14.00 -14.98 -20.15
N THR A 405 13.64 -16.22 -20.41
CA THR A 405 13.78 -16.87 -21.72
C THR A 405 12.39 -17.29 -22.20
N ALA A 406 11.94 -16.75 -23.31
CA ALA A 406 10.70 -17.18 -23.94
C ALA A 406 10.84 -18.62 -24.46
N ASP A 407 9.88 -19.47 -24.12
CA ASP A 407 9.88 -20.86 -24.57
C ASP A 407 9.30 -20.98 -25.97
N ALA A 408 10.10 -21.42 -26.94
CA ALA A 408 9.60 -21.80 -28.25
C ALA A 408 8.63 -22.99 -28.10
N GLY A 409 7.36 -22.81 -28.47
CA GLY A 409 6.32 -23.83 -28.25
C GLY A 409 5.66 -23.80 -26.87
N ALA A 410 5.85 -22.72 -26.10
CA ALA A 410 5.09 -22.45 -24.88
C ALA A 410 3.57 -22.46 -25.13
N PRO A 411 2.75 -22.71 -24.08
CA PRO A 411 1.30 -22.66 -24.20
C PRO A 411 0.87 -21.35 -24.83
N GLN A 412 -0.07 -21.41 -25.77
CA GLN A 412 -0.65 -20.22 -26.36
C GLN A 412 -1.33 -19.40 -25.28
N LEU A 413 -0.79 -18.22 -25.02
CA LEU A 413 -1.45 -17.18 -24.27
C LEU A 413 -2.23 -16.31 -25.26
N THR A 414 -3.46 -15.99 -24.90
CA THR A 414 -4.19 -14.89 -25.54
C THR A 414 -4.26 -13.74 -24.55
N HIS A 415 -4.19 -12.50 -25.05
CA HIS A 415 -4.32 -11.32 -24.20
C HIS A 415 -5.16 -10.26 -24.86
N ALA A 416 -5.65 -9.36 -24.05
CA ALA A 416 -6.22 -8.08 -24.44
C ALA A 416 -5.80 -7.06 -23.39
N ALA A 417 -5.34 -5.89 -23.83
CA ALA A 417 -4.92 -4.83 -22.94
C ALA A 417 -5.64 -3.53 -23.31
N ARG A 418 -5.88 -2.69 -22.31
CA ARG A 418 -6.51 -1.39 -22.44
C ARG A 418 -5.90 -0.43 -21.44
N PHE A 419 -5.56 0.76 -21.90
CA PHE A 419 -5.21 1.89 -21.06
C PHE A 419 -6.32 2.93 -21.15
N GLU A 420 -6.92 3.26 -20.03
CA GLU A 420 -7.98 4.25 -19.97
C GLU A 420 -8.05 4.89 -18.60
N LYS A 421 -8.21 6.21 -18.55
CA LYS A 421 -8.41 6.97 -17.32
C LYS A 421 -7.31 6.75 -16.28
N GLY A 422 -6.04 6.73 -16.71
CA GLY A 422 -4.90 6.51 -15.83
C GLY A 422 -4.82 5.11 -15.22
N GLU A 423 -5.37 4.10 -15.93
CA GLU A 423 -5.35 2.71 -15.47
C GLU A 423 -5.04 1.75 -16.62
N TRP A 424 -4.08 0.86 -16.42
CA TRP A 424 -3.93 -0.33 -17.22
C TRP A 424 -4.89 -1.42 -16.79
N GLN A 425 -5.48 -2.09 -17.76
CA GLN A 425 -6.30 -3.29 -17.58
C GLN A 425 -5.82 -4.33 -18.57
N VAL A 426 -5.24 -5.41 -18.09
CA VAL A 426 -4.67 -6.49 -18.91
C VAL A 426 -5.37 -7.79 -18.58
N GLN A 427 -5.94 -8.43 -19.60
CA GLN A 427 -6.47 -9.79 -19.50
C GLN A 427 -5.49 -10.76 -20.17
N ILE A 428 -5.17 -11.86 -19.49
CA ILE A 428 -4.37 -12.97 -20.02
C ILE A 428 -5.17 -14.25 -19.85
N THR A 429 -5.31 -15.03 -20.94
CA THR A 429 -6.09 -16.28 -20.91
C THR A 429 -5.23 -17.44 -21.44
N ARG A 430 -5.34 -18.60 -20.78
CA ARG A 430 -4.63 -19.83 -21.14
C ARG A 430 -5.46 -21.07 -20.82
N ALA A 431 -5.21 -22.18 -21.56
CA ALA A 431 -5.72 -23.49 -21.18
C ALA A 431 -5.25 -23.92 -19.78
N LEU A 432 -6.10 -24.58 -18.98
CA LEU A 432 -5.76 -25.08 -17.66
C LEU A 432 -4.66 -26.13 -17.76
N VAL A 433 -4.70 -27.01 -18.76
CA VAL A 433 -3.70 -28.03 -19.02
C VAL A 433 -2.97 -27.63 -20.30
N PRO A 434 -1.68 -27.29 -20.24
CA PRO A 434 -0.89 -27.02 -21.43
C PRO A 434 -0.60 -28.29 -22.22
N ALA A 435 -0.35 -28.17 -23.53
CA ALA A 435 0.05 -29.30 -24.37
C ALA A 435 1.36 -29.97 -23.88
N ASP A 436 2.30 -29.17 -23.36
CA ASP A 436 3.55 -29.62 -22.76
C ASP A 436 3.59 -29.25 -21.26
N THR A 437 3.27 -30.21 -20.42
CA THR A 437 3.26 -30.04 -18.94
C THR A 437 4.68 -30.02 -18.34
N THR A 438 5.72 -30.28 -19.11
CA THR A 438 7.12 -30.20 -18.65
C THR A 438 7.63 -28.76 -18.67
N ARG A 439 7.02 -27.89 -19.49
CA ARG A 439 7.42 -26.49 -19.69
C ARG A 439 6.53 -25.49 -18.96
N ALA A 440 5.29 -25.85 -18.68
CA ALA A 440 4.34 -24.97 -18.03
C ALA A 440 3.48 -25.71 -17.00
N PRO A 441 3.10 -25.08 -15.91
CA PRO A 441 2.28 -25.69 -14.88
C PRO A 441 0.86 -25.97 -15.41
N SER A 442 0.28 -27.10 -15.01
CA SER A 442 -1.15 -27.34 -15.12
C SER A 442 -1.87 -26.66 -13.96
N PHE A 443 -2.95 -25.95 -14.26
CA PHE A 443 -3.85 -25.41 -13.26
C PHE A 443 -4.89 -26.48 -12.90
N VAL A 444 -4.80 -26.99 -11.68
CA VAL A 444 -5.68 -28.09 -11.23
C VAL A 444 -6.75 -27.51 -10.32
N THR A 445 -8.03 -27.84 -10.60
CA THR A 445 -9.14 -27.43 -9.75
C THR A 445 -9.02 -28.00 -8.33
N ALA A 446 -9.55 -27.28 -7.35
CA ALA A 446 -9.45 -27.62 -5.92
C ALA A 446 -8.01 -27.70 -5.37
N ARG A 447 -7.04 -27.08 -6.04
CA ARG A 447 -5.68 -26.91 -5.55
C ARG A 447 -5.24 -25.46 -5.65
N ALA A 448 -4.52 -24.99 -4.64
CA ALA A 448 -3.85 -23.71 -4.67
C ALA A 448 -2.58 -23.78 -5.51
N LEU A 449 -2.38 -22.81 -6.40
CA LEU A 449 -1.15 -22.65 -7.18
C LEU A 449 -0.50 -21.32 -6.77
N PRO A 450 0.79 -21.33 -6.35
CA PRO A 450 1.50 -20.10 -6.05
C PRO A 450 1.56 -19.15 -7.26
N ILE A 451 1.27 -17.87 -7.02
CA ILE A 451 1.29 -16.79 -8.00
C ILE A 451 1.95 -15.55 -7.38
N ALA A 452 2.80 -14.86 -8.14
CA ALA A 452 3.40 -13.60 -7.75
C ALA A 452 3.40 -12.62 -8.93
N PHE A 453 3.49 -11.33 -8.63
CA PHE A 453 3.32 -10.26 -9.62
C PHE A 453 4.53 -9.32 -9.59
N PHE A 454 4.86 -8.80 -10.77
CA PHE A 454 5.81 -7.74 -10.98
C PHE A 454 5.21 -6.73 -11.94
N VAL A 455 5.29 -5.45 -11.64
CA VAL A 455 4.84 -4.36 -12.51
C VAL A 455 5.96 -3.33 -12.62
N ALA A 456 6.15 -2.76 -13.81
CA ALA A 456 7.09 -1.69 -14.06
C ALA A 456 6.46 -0.62 -14.94
N ASP A 457 6.60 0.64 -14.53
CA ASP A 457 6.20 1.84 -15.27
C ASP A 457 7.40 2.42 -16.01
N GLY A 458 7.35 2.38 -17.33
CA GLY A 458 8.46 2.85 -18.17
C GLY A 458 8.74 4.35 -18.04
N SER A 459 7.73 5.17 -17.73
CA SER A 459 7.90 6.61 -17.52
C SER A 459 8.65 6.95 -16.24
N ASN A 460 8.60 6.05 -15.25
CA ASN A 460 9.35 6.16 -14.00
C ASN A 460 10.78 5.57 -14.09
N GLY A 461 11.23 5.20 -15.28
CA GLY A 461 12.54 4.58 -15.49
C GLY A 461 12.62 3.14 -14.99
N GLU A 462 11.48 2.51 -14.80
CA GLU A 462 11.37 1.10 -14.42
C GLU A 462 11.55 0.18 -15.63
N ASP A 463 11.95 -1.05 -15.37
CA ASP A 463 12.29 -2.03 -16.39
C ASP A 463 12.07 -3.47 -15.88
N ALA A 464 12.61 -4.47 -16.56
CA ALA A 464 12.45 -5.87 -16.18
C ALA A 464 13.15 -6.26 -14.85
N VAL A 465 13.91 -5.36 -14.23
CA VAL A 465 14.63 -5.59 -12.96
C VAL A 465 14.31 -4.54 -11.91
N ARG A 466 13.93 -3.33 -12.32
CA ARG A 466 13.49 -2.24 -11.45
C ARG A 466 12.00 -2.07 -11.58
N GLY A 467 11.26 -2.31 -10.53
CA GLY A 467 9.80 -2.19 -10.52
C GLY A 467 9.21 -2.60 -9.18
N ALA A 468 7.92 -2.75 -9.16
CA ALA A 468 7.15 -3.15 -7.99
C ALA A 468 6.86 -4.66 -7.99
N VAL A 469 7.01 -5.30 -6.84
CA VAL A 469 6.86 -6.75 -6.68
C VAL A 469 5.88 -7.11 -5.57
N SER A 470 5.17 -8.23 -5.71
CA SER A 470 4.41 -8.84 -4.63
C SER A 470 5.22 -9.93 -3.92
N ALA A 471 4.76 -10.31 -2.73
CA ALA A 471 5.05 -11.63 -2.17
C ALA A 471 4.34 -12.74 -2.98
N TRP A 472 4.52 -14.01 -2.56
CA TRP A 472 3.71 -15.11 -3.06
C TRP A 472 2.28 -15.04 -2.52
N TYR A 473 1.33 -15.19 -3.42
CA TYR A 473 -0.08 -15.45 -3.19
C TYR A 473 -0.43 -16.84 -3.72
N ALA A 474 -1.70 -17.21 -3.66
CA ALA A 474 -2.18 -18.45 -4.26
C ALA A 474 -3.41 -18.19 -5.12
N VAL A 475 -3.48 -18.73 -6.32
CA VAL A 475 -4.71 -18.80 -7.09
C VAL A 475 -5.39 -20.16 -6.86
N TYR A 476 -6.67 -20.14 -6.53
CA TYR A 476 -7.49 -21.33 -6.28
C TYR A 476 -8.66 -21.38 -7.26
N LEU A 477 -8.75 -22.43 -8.05
CA LEU A 477 -9.83 -22.61 -9.02
C LEU A 477 -11.04 -23.21 -8.30
N ASP A 478 -12.15 -22.48 -8.30
CA ASP A 478 -13.41 -22.92 -7.73
C ASP A 478 -13.91 -24.22 -8.38
N VAL A 479 -14.59 -25.02 -7.63
CA VAL A 479 -15.24 -26.24 -8.12
C VAL A 479 -16.74 -26.11 -7.97
N ALA A 480 -17.48 -26.70 -8.89
CA ALA A 480 -18.92 -26.77 -8.76
C ALA A 480 -19.28 -27.46 -7.42
N THR A 481 -20.16 -26.84 -6.64
CA THR A 481 -20.61 -27.39 -5.38
C THR A 481 -21.40 -28.69 -5.67
N PRO A 482 -20.95 -29.86 -5.19
CA PRO A 482 -21.63 -31.10 -5.47
C PRO A 482 -23.08 -31.04 -4.97
N THR A 483 -24.04 -31.50 -5.78
CA THR A 483 -25.48 -31.51 -5.45
C THR A 483 -25.78 -32.15 -4.09
N ARG A 484 -24.95 -33.13 -3.68
CA ARG A 484 -25.05 -33.78 -2.36
C ARG A 484 -24.95 -32.82 -1.17
N VAL A 485 -24.24 -31.68 -1.32
CA VAL A 485 -24.10 -30.66 -0.25
C VAL A 485 -25.44 -29.99 0.05
N TYR A 486 -26.33 -29.90 -0.92
CA TYR A 486 -27.69 -29.35 -0.75
C TYR A 486 -28.71 -30.41 -0.45
N VAL A 487 -28.62 -31.58 -1.12
CA VAL A 487 -29.58 -32.65 -1.02
C VAL A 487 -29.46 -33.44 0.29
N ALA A 488 -28.25 -33.74 0.74
CA ALA A 488 -28.02 -34.54 1.95
C ALA A 488 -28.57 -33.88 3.23
N PRO A 489 -28.36 -32.59 3.52
CA PRO A 489 -28.98 -31.92 4.67
C PRO A 489 -30.50 -31.90 4.59
N GLY A 490 -31.06 -31.64 3.39
CA GLY A 490 -32.50 -31.66 3.17
C GLY A 490 -33.15 -33.04 3.45
N LEU A 491 -32.54 -34.10 2.94
CA LEU A 491 -32.97 -35.48 3.22
C LEU A 491 -32.83 -35.83 4.70
N THR A 492 -31.73 -35.45 5.34
CA THR A 492 -31.52 -35.67 6.77
C THR A 492 -32.60 -34.97 7.60
N MET A 493 -32.90 -33.72 7.26
CA MET A 493 -33.94 -32.93 7.94
C MET A 493 -35.33 -33.59 7.78
N LEU A 494 -35.67 -34.03 6.56
CA LEU A 494 -36.95 -34.72 6.30
C LEU A 494 -37.04 -36.06 7.04
N LEU A 495 -35.97 -36.84 7.07
CA LEU A 495 -35.91 -38.11 7.81
C LEU A 495 -36.06 -37.90 9.32
N THR A 496 -35.37 -36.91 9.87
CA THR A 496 -35.44 -36.55 11.30
C THR A 496 -36.86 -36.07 11.67
N ALA A 497 -37.45 -35.21 10.85
CA ALA A 497 -38.82 -34.73 11.06
C ALA A 497 -39.82 -35.89 10.97
N GLY A 498 -39.68 -36.77 9.97
CA GLY A 498 -40.51 -37.97 9.80
C GLY A 498 -40.41 -38.91 11.00
N LEU A 499 -39.18 -39.18 11.49
CA LEU A 499 -38.98 -40.02 12.67
C LEU A 499 -39.59 -39.36 13.93
N GLY A 500 -39.39 -38.06 14.12
CA GLY A 500 -40.01 -37.31 15.22
C GLY A 500 -41.52 -37.37 15.22
N LEU A 501 -42.15 -37.17 14.05
CA LEU A 501 -43.60 -37.32 13.90
C LEU A 501 -44.10 -38.76 14.18
N MET A 502 -43.32 -39.75 13.76
CA MET A 502 -43.62 -41.15 14.03
C MET A 502 -43.59 -41.46 15.53
N LEU A 503 -42.56 -40.98 16.24
CA LEU A 503 -42.45 -41.16 17.68
C LEU A 503 -43.57 -40.44 18.45
N VAL A 504 -43.89 -39.22 18.09
CA VAL A 504 -45.04 -38.48 18.67
C VAL A 504 -46.34 -39.21 18.46
N ARG A 505 -46.62 -39.68 17.23
CA ARG A 505 -47.82 -40.48 16.93
C ARG A 505 -47.86 -41.81 17.71
N GLN A 506 -46.70 -42.44 17.90
CA GLN A 506 -46.61 -43.67 18.66
C GLN A 506 -46.85 -43.43 20.17
N ALA A 507 -46.33 -42.34 20.73
CA ALA A 507 -46.61 -41.93 22.11
C ALA A 507 -48.11 -41.64 22.32
N GLN A 508 -48.70 -40.84 21.46
CA GLN A 508 -50.15 -40.54 21.50
C GLN A 508 -51.05 -41.80 21.37
N ARG A 509 -50.65 -42.78 20.57
CA ARG A 509 -51.38 -44.09 20.50
C ARG A 509 -51.26 -44.86 21.79
N ARG A 510 -50.08 -44.86 22.45
CA ARG A 510 -49.93 -45.57 23.75
C ARG A 510 -50.74 -44.90 24.85
N GLU A 511 -50.78 -43.56 24.92
CA GLU A 511 -51.63 -42.83 25.87
C GLU A 511 -53.09 -43.17 25.68
N ARG A 512 -53.60 -43.09 24.46
CA ARG A 512 -55.03 -43.48 24.15
C ARG A 512 -55.34 -44.93 24.43
N SER A 513 -54.38 -45.86 24.34
CA SER A 513 -54.58 -47.26 24.69
C SER A 513 -54.60 -47.49 26.19
N SER A 514 -53.76 -46.72 26.96
CA SER A 514 -53.80 -46.78 28.42
C SER A 514 -55.06 -46.16 29.04
N GLU A 515 -55.60 -45.09 28.45
CA GLU A 515 -56.89 -44.51 28.84
C GLU A 515 -58.06 -45.43 28.60
N ARG A 516 -58.01 -46.27 27.53
CA ARG A 516 -59.05 -47.28 27.22
C ARG A 516 -58.96 -48.53 28.09
N SER A 517 -57.79 -48.83 28.69
CA SER A 517 -57.60 -50.01 29.57
C SER A 517 -57.86 -49.71 31.03
N ASN A 518 -58.16 -48.47 31.40
CA ASN A 518 -58.54 -48.11 32.79
C ASN A 518 -59.90 -47.35 32.81
N PRO A 519 -61.06 -48.04 32.59
CA PRO A 519 -62.36 -47.39 32.55
C PRO A 519 -62.98 -47.22 33.94
N GLU A 520 -62.29 -47.45 35.06
CA GLU A 520 -62.78 -47.25 36.41
C GLU A 520 -61.82 -46.44 37.27
N GLY A 521 -62.13 -45.14 37.39
CA GLY A 521 -61.60 -44.25 38.40
C GLY A 521 -62.65 -43.23 38.80
#